data_d3bf93aac3161f197d62e06e6ab66fb3
#
_entry.id   d3bf93aac3161f197d62e06e6ab66fb3
#
_cell.length_a   1.000
_cell.length_b   1.000
_cell.length_c   1.000
_cell.angle_alpha   90.00
_cell.angle_beta   90.00
_cell.angle_gamma   90.00
#
_symmetry.space_group_name_H-M   'P 1'
#
loop_
_entity.id
_entity.type
_entity.pdbx_description
1 polymer ?
#
loop_
_entity_poly.entity_id
_entity_poly.type
_entity_poly.pdbx_seq_one_letter_code
_entity_poly.pdbx_strand_id
1 'polypeptide(L)'
;MSRRRRRRGAGRRRPRRTILITSVAPTGDVNVYSPTIHAYVEDRNGSLLSRHDIDVYVDGEEMRFNYGRSSGNLRCSPGKLSSGTHTVEIEASTDDAVGRKRWTFNVKK
;
A
#
# COMPACT_ATOMS: atom_id res chain seq x y z
N MET A 1 -7.60 -24.56 -28.64
CA MET A 1 -7.40 -24.40 -27.85
C MET A 1 -6.97 -24.06 -27.50
N SER A 2 -7.26 -24.03 -27.77
CA SER A 2 -7.09 -23.74 -26.82
C SER A 2 -6.60 -23.38 -26.33
N ARG A 3 -6.82 -23.35 -26.37
CA ARG A 3 -6.73 -23.04 -25.45
C ARG A 3 -6.23 -22.78 -24.77
N ARG A 4 -6.41 -22.77 -25.01
CA ARG A 4 -6.33 -22.56 -23.97
C ARG A 4 -6.00 -22.38 -23.28
N ARG A 5 -6.20 -22.40 -23.53
CA ARG A 5 -6.28 -22.19 -22.53
C ARG A 5 -6.10 -22.06 -21.72
N ARG A 6 -6.26 -22.19 -21.82
CA ARG A 6 -6.37 -22.06 -20.75
C ARG A 6 -6.16 -21.99 -19.99
N ARG A 7 -6.30 -22.13 -20.06
CA ARG A 7 -6.40 -22.01 -19.07
C ARG A 7 -6.22 -21.97 -18.35
N ARG A 8 -6.40 -22.10 -18.40
CA ARG A 8 -6.60 -21.97 -17.43
C ARG A 8 -6.85 -21.89 -16.77
N GLY A 9 -6.95 -21.93 -16.72
CA GLY A 9 -7.49 -21.97 -15.91
C GLY A 9 -7.74 -21.72 -15.58
N ALA A 10 -8.18 -22.10 -15.41
CA ALA A 10 -8.73 -21.87 -14.88
C ALA A 10 -9.08 -22.03 -14.29
N GLY A 11 -9.28 -22.27 -14.34
CA GLY A 11 -9.74 -22.45 -13.73
C GLY A 11 -9.90 -22.62 -12.75
N ARG A 12 -10.07 -23.19 -12.31
CA ARG A 12 -10.02 -23.06 -11.16
C ARG A 12 -9.14 -22.46 -10.44
N ARG A 13 -9.30 -21.54 -10.50
CA ARG A 13 -8.31 -20.71 -9.92
C ARG A 13 -8.76 -20.30 -8.53
N ARG A 14 -7.88 -20.33 -7.56
CA ARG A 14 -8.24 -19.90 -6.22
C ARG A 14 -8.31 -18.39 -6.17
N PRO A 15 -9.28 -17.83 -5.37
CA PRO A 15 -9.28 -16.40 -5.13
C PRO A 15 -7.99 -15.98 -4.41
N ARG A 16 -7.52 -14.80 -4.69
CA ARG A 16 -6.38 -14.25 -3.97
C ARG A 16 -6.82 -13.86 -2.55
N ARG A 17 -5.92 -14.08 -1.62
CA ARG A 17 -6.13 -13.62 -0.25
C ARG A 17 -6.03 -12.11 -0.21
N THR A 18 -6.55 -11.52 0.85
CA THR A 18 -6.51 -10.07 1.04
C THR A 18 -5.30 -9.69 1.86
N ILE A 19 -4.56 -8.70 1.38
CA ILE A 19 -3.54 -8.04 2.18
C ILE A 19 -4.23 -6.85 2.82
N LEU A 20 -4.17 -6.76 4.15
CA LEU A 20 -4.81 -5.68 4.90
C LEU A 20 -3.87 -4.50 5.00
N ILE A 21 -4.38 -3.31 4.70
CA ILE A 21 -3.65 -2.07 4.88
C ILE A 21 -4.51 -1.19 5.76
N THR A 22 -4.09 -1.01 7.01
CA THR A 22 -4.89 -0.34 8.03
C THR A 22 -4.04 0.66 8.78
N SER A 23 -4.67 1.35 9.74
CA SER A 23 -3.98 2.31 10.62
C SER A 23 -3.20 3.35 9.83
N VAL A 24 -3.80 3.83 8.73
CA VAL A 24 -3.13 4.78 7.85
C VAL A 24 -3.12 6.17 8.49
N ALA A 25 -2.04 6.89 8.26
CA ALA A 25 -1.85 8.25 8.74
C ALA A 25 -0.90 8.98 7.79
N PRO A 26 -0.97 10.31 7.69
CA PRO A 26 -1.94 11.17 8.36
C PRO A 26 -3.29 11.13 7.67
N THR A 27 -4.33 11.54 8.38
CA THR A 27 -5.66 11.73 7.80
C THR A 27 -6.12 13.13 8.19
N GLY A 28 -7.07 13.66 7.42
CA GLY A 28 -7.61 14.99 7.73
C GLY A 28 -6.58 16.09 7.51
N ASP A 29 -6.55 17.06 8.39
CA ASP A 29 -5.67 18.23 8.28
C ASP A 29 -4.39 18.01 9.07
N VAL A 30 -3.26 18.41 8.48
CA VAL A 30 -1.97 18.36 9.16
C VAL A 30 -1.31 19.72 9.09
N ASN A 31 -0.53 20.06 10.11
CA ASN A 31 0.07 21.37 10.26
C ASN A 31 1.54 21.43 9.89
N VAL A 32 2.04 20.42 9.22
CA VAL A 32 3.45 20.38 8.85
C VAL A 32 3.57 20.12 7.37
N TYR A 33 4.64 20.64 6.76
CA TYR A 33 4.90 20.43 5.35
C TYR A 33 5.56 19.07 5.06
N SER A 34 6.15 18.46 6.08
CA SER A 34 6.88 17.19 5.89
C SER A 34 6.31 16.11 6.80
N PRO A 35 5.06 15.72 6.57
CA PRO A 35 4.45 14.66 7.39
C PRO A 35 5.09 13.31 7.09
N THR A 36 5.07 12.44 8.08
CA THR A 36 5.48 11.04 7.89
C THR A 36 4.21 10.23 7.66
N ILE A 37 4.25 9.41 6.61
CA ILE A 37 3.14 8.54 6.26
C ILE A 37 3.34 7.20 6.96
N HIS A 38 2.30 6.71 7.60
CA HIS A 38 2.34 5.44 8.33
C HIS A 38 1.20 4.56 7.88
N ALA A 39 1.44 3.26 7.91
CA ALA A 39 0.40 2.27 7.67
C ALA A 39 0.82 0.96 8.31
N TYR A 40 -0.16 0.08 8.47
CA TYR A 40 0.08 -1.28 8.92
C TYR A 40 -0.34 -2.19 7.77
N VAL A 41 0.58 -3.04 7.31
CA VAL A 41 0.36 -3.87 6.13
C VAL A 41 0.65 -5.31 6.51
N GLU A 42 -0.35 -6.17 6.34
CA GLU A 42 -0.14 -7.58 6.64
C GLU A 42 -1.02 -8.45 5.77
N ASP A 43 -0.51 -9.61 5.42
CA ASP A 43 -1.30 -10.65 4.78
C ASP A 43 -2.28 -11.18 5.81
N ARG A 44 -3.51 -11.32 5.41
CA ARG A 44 -4.57 -11.75 6.30
C ARG A 44 -4.30 -13.09 6.98
N ASN A 45 -3.52 -13.95 6.33
CA ASN A 45 -3.15 -15.24 6.90
C ASN A 45 -1.91 -15.17 7.77
N GLY A 46 -1.39 -13.97 8.01
CA GLY A 46 -0.21 -13.79 8.83
C GLY A 46 1.10 -14.10 8.14
N SER A 47 1.08 -14.29 6.84
CA SER A 47 2.32 -14.51 6.09
C SER A 47 3.15 -13.23 6.08
N LEU A 48 4.45 -13.39 6.16
CA LEU A 48 5.35 -12.25 6.11
C LEU A 48 5.42 -11.68 4.72
N LEU A 49 5.40 -10.37 4.64
CA LEU A 49 5.58 -9.66 3.39
C LEU A 49 6.99 -9.11 3.32
N SER A 50 7.44 -8.84 2.11
CA SER A 50 8.71 -8.18 1.87
C SER A 50 8.41 -6.77 1.36
N ARG A 51 9.34 -5.84 1.59
CA ARG A 51 9.17 -4.51 1.01
C ARG A 51 9.09 -4.56 -0.51
N HIS A 52 9.61 -5.62 -1.12
CA HIS A 52 9.52 -5.78 -2.58
C HIS A 52 8.11 -6.08 -3.04
N ASP A 53 7.24 -6.47 -2.13
CA ASP A 53 5.83 -6.74 -2.44
C ASP A 53 4.96 -5.49 -2.34
N ILE A 54 5.53 -4.36 -1.95
CA ILE A 54 4.79 -3.16 -1.60
C ILE A 54 5.28 -1.97 -2.43
N ASP A 55 4.34 -1.15 -2.88
CA ASP A 55 4.63 0.12 -3.55
C ASP A 55 3.85 1.23 -2.85
N VAL A 56 4.48 2.38 -2.69
CA VAL A 56 3.87 3.55 -2.07
C VAL A 56 3.95 4.71 -3.04
N TYR A 57 2.81 5.38 -3.23
CA TYR A 57 2.72 6.54 -4.13
C TYR A 57 2.15 7.72 -3.36
N VAL A 58 2.72 8.88 -3.59
CA VAL A 58 2.19 10.15 -3.09
C VAL A 58 1.95 11.04 -4.29
N ASP A 59 0.69 11.43 -4.48
CA ASP A 59 0.27 12.23 -5.64
C ASP A 59 0.67 11.59 -6.97
N GLY A 60 0.66 10.25 -7.00
CA GLY A 60 0.98 9.49 -8.20
C GLY A 60 2.45 9.22 -8.40
N GLU A 61 3.29 9.71 -7.52
CA GLU A 61 4.74 9.53 -7.63
C GLU A 61 5.21 8.45 -6.67
N GLU A 62 5.96 7.50 -7.17
CA GLU A 62 6.46 6.39 -6.35
C GLU A 62 7.47 6.91 -5.32
N MET A 63 7.34 6.43 -4.09
CA MET A 63 8.15 6.88 -2.97
C MET A 63 8.93 5.75 -2.36
N ARG A 64 10.09 6.06 -1.79
CA ARG A 64 10.82 5.13 -0.93
C ARG A 64 10.13 5.06 0.41
N PHE A 65 10.24 3.91 1.04
CA PHE A 65 9.61 3.68 2.33
C PHE A 65 10.39 2.64 3.10
N ASN A 66 10.11 2.55 4.39
CA ASN A 66 10.62 1.50 5.26
C ASN A 66 9.48 0.59 5.66
N TYR A 67 9.75 -0.69 5.71
CA TYR A 67 8.75 -1.68 6.10
C TYR A 67 9.38 -2.67 7.05
N GLY A 68 8.78 -2.83 8.24
CA GLY A 68 9.22 -3.79 9.22
C GLY A 68 8.52 -5.11 9.00
N ARG A 69 9.25 -6.11 8.49
CA ARG A 69 8.66 -7.40 8.18
C ARG A 69 8.00 -8.05 9.39
N SER A 70 8.66 -7.96 10.53
CA SER A 70 8.16 -8.63 11.72
C SER A 70 7.01 -7.88 12.38
N SER A 71 6.91 -6.57 12.17
CA SER A 71 5.88 -5.75 12.81
C SER A 71 4.72 -5.41 11.89
N GLY A 72 4.94 -5.41 10.58
CA GLY A 72 3.95 -4.98 9.62
C GLY A 72 3.86 -3.47 9.48
N ASN A 73 4.71 -2.72 10.14
CA ASN A 73 4.65 -1.25 10.11
C ASN A 73 5.39 -0.70 8.90
N LEU A 74 4.70 0.20 8.21
CA LEU A 74 5.25 0.90 7.05
C LEU A 74 5.39 2.36 7.39
N ARG A 75 6.50 2.96 6.96
CA ARG A 75 6.77 4.37 7.17
C ARG A 75 7.35 4.97 5.91
N CYS A 76 6.82 6.12 5.50
CA CYS A 76 7.27 6.81 4.30
C CYS A 76 7.42 8.29 4.63
N SER A 77 8.57 8.86 4.27
CA SER A 77 8.82 10.29 4.45
C SER A 77 8.93 10.92 3.06
N PRO A 78 7.84 11.49 2.54
CA PRO A 78 7.84 11.98 1.16
C PRO A 78 8.61 13.28 0.98
N GLY A 79 9.08 13.87 2.06
CA GLY A 79 9.72 15.16 2.00
C GLY A 79 8.73 16.29 2.15
N LYS A 80 9.14 17.48 1.70
CA LYS A 80 8.29 18.66 1.86
C LYS A 80 7.16 18.66 0.84
N LEU A 81 5.95 18.85 1.33
CA LEU A 81 4.75 18.88 0.49
C LEU A 81 4.17 20.30 0.50
N SER A 82 3.51 20.68 -0.58
CA SER A 82 2.85 21.96 -0.65
C SER A 82 1.59 21.96 0.19
N SER A 83 1.06 23.16 0.47
CA SER A 83 -0.26 23.28 1.09
C SER A 83 -1.31 22.70 0.16
N GLY A 84 -2.32 22.07 0.72
CA GLY A 84 -3.42 21.52 -0.05
C GLY A 84 -3.57 20.04 0.14
N THR A 85 -4.40 19.43 -0.69
CA THR A 85 -4.76 18.03 -0.59
C THR A 85 -3.71 17.16 -1.29
N HIS A 86 -3.34 16.07 -0.63
CA HIS A 86 -2.40 15.09 -1.18
C HIS A 86 -3.03 13.71 -1.09
N THR A 87 -2.74 12.89 -2.08
CA THR A 87 -3.27 11.54 -2.17
C THR A 87 -2.15 10.54 -1.90
N VAL A 88 -2.43 9.56 -1.07
CA VAL A 88 -1.50 8.46 -0.80
C VAL A 88 -2.14 7.18 -1.28
N GLU A 89 -1.34 6.36 -1.94
CA GLU A 89 -1.80 5.04 -2.36
C GLU A 89 -0.74 4.02 -2.00
N ILE A 90 -1.16 2.94 -1.36
CA ILE A 90 -0.29 1.82 -1.04
C ILE A 90 -0.86 0.60 -1.74
N GLU A 91 -0.01 -0.10 -2.47
CA GLU A 91 -0.36 -1.34 -3.14
C GLU A 91 0.57 -2.44 -2.64
N ALA A 92 0.00 -3.60 -2.40
CA ALA A 92 0.79 -4.73 -1.98
C ALA A 92 0.28 -5.96 -2.71
N SER A 93 1.18 -6.78 -3.21
CA SER A 93 0.78 -8.00 -3.89
C SER A 93 1.86 -9.05 -3.82
N THR A 94 1.41 -10.28 -3.68
CA THR A 94 2.24 -11.47 -3.79
C THR A 94 1.57 -12.37 -4.80
N ASP A 95 2.12 -13.57 -5.01
CA ASP A 95 1.51 -14.54 -5.91
C ASP A 95 0.09 -14.91 -5.45
N ASP A 96 -0.15 -14.85 -4.14
CA ASP A 96 -1.38 -15.36 -3.55
C ASP A 96 -2.28 -14.32 -2.94
N ALA A 97 -1.82 -13.07 -2.86
CA ALA A 97 -2.57 -12.07 -2.10
C ALA A 97 -2.40 -10.69 -2.72
N VAL A 98 -3.39 -9.85 -2.53
CA VAL A 98 -3.36 -8.48 -3.05
C VAL A 98 -4.09 -7.56 -2.09
N GLY A 99 -3.61 -6.32 -1.99
CA GLY A 99 -4.26 -5.29 -1.21
C GLY A 99 -3.93 -3.92 -1.76
N ARG A 100 -4.82 -2.98 -1.52
CA ARG A 100 -4.64 -1.60 -1.95
C ARG A 100 -5.38 -0.70 -0.98
N LYS A 101 -4.76 0.44 -0.67
CA LYS A 101 -5.41 1.47 0.13
C LYS A 101 -5.06 2.82 -0.45
N ARG A 102 -6.08 3.65 -0.62
CA ARG A 102 -5.90 5.00 -1.13
C ARG A 102 -6.65 5.94 -0.23
N TRP A 103 -5.99 7.05 0.16
CA TRP A 103 -6.63 8.05 1.00
C TRP A 103 -5.99 9.40 0.76
N THR A 104 -6.60 10.43 1.31
CA THR A 104 -6.10 11.79 1.16
C THR A 104 -5.91 12.41 2.54
N PHE A 105 -5.04 13.42 2.56
CA PHE A 105 -4.92 14.30 3.71
C PHE A 105 -4.63 15.70 3.19
N ASN A 106 -4.75 16.68 4.07
CA ASN A 106 -4.65 18.08 3.66
C ASN A 106 -3.58 18.78 4.49
N VAL A 107 -2.60 19.39 3.81
CA VAL A 107 -1.57 20.17 4.48
C VAL A 107 -2.09 21.60 4.63
N LYS A 108 -2.25 22.02 5.87
CA LYS A 108 -2.75 23.36 6.21
C LYS A 108 -1.71 24.09 7.01
N LYS A 109 -0.78 24.68 6.31
CA LYS A 109 0.27 25.37 7.02
C LYS A 109 0.43 26.79 6.54
#